data_81986fa7416d531d29ea7b2acce0cf58
#
_entry.id   81986fa7416d531d29ea7b2acce0cf58
#
_cell.length_a   1.000
_cell.length_b   1.000
_cell.length_c   1.000
_cell.angle_alpha   90.00
_cell.angle_beta   90.00
_cell.angle_gamma   90.00
#
_symmetry.space_group_name_H-M   'P 1'
#
loop_
_entity.id
_entity.type
_entity.pdbx_description
1 polymer ?
#
loop_
_entity_poly.entity_id
_entity_poly.type
_entity_poly.pdbx_seq_one_letter_code
_entity_poly.pdbx_strand_id
1 'polypeptide(L)'
;MARKARLKAGDAIFHIMCKSITEVDLFRDCADKNKYLSLLKKYKIIYNVKIYGYCLMDNHAHLLIYANGADISKVMHGINFSYAMYFNKKYKRHGPLFKDRFKSLIVDNDNYLRTVSLYIHNNPTDIGEFKDCPEEYAFSSLGIYIGKRKDAFGVVDYDFVMSLFGNNLKKARQSYCSCILGCTDEKWKEEIEFEDETTDYKSERKILLRNFKSDDIIQFIASKMGISKILLHMKHNRKLVKSRALVVVLMRSLCNFKSSDICSILGNITQARTSKLCTIGVDLIISEKKYENIIGEFIENYS
;
A
#
# COMPACT_ATOMS: atom_id res chain seq x y z
N MET A 1 -24.91 -16.85 -5.75
CA MET A 1 -25.05 -15.48 -6.31
C MET A 1 -23.83 -15.14 -7.13
N ALA A 2 -24.00 -14.56 -8.32
CA ALA A 2 -22.86 -14.07 -9.12
C ALA A 2 -22.17 -12.91 -8.39
N ARG A 3 -20.84 -12.96 -8.24
CA ARG A 3 -20.06 -11.95 -7.56
C ARG A 3 -19.98 -10.68 -8.44
N LYS A 4 -20.45 -9.54 -7.94
CA LYS A 4 -20.30 -8.25 -8.63
C LYS A 4 -18.83 -7.91 -8.83
N ALA A 5 -18.50 -7.29 -9.99
CA ALA A 5 -17.17 -6.74 -10.23
C ALA A 5 -16.95 -5.52 -9.33
N ARG A 6 -15.73 -5.34 -8.81
CA ARG A 6 -15.37 -4.13 -8.07
C ARG A 6 -15.24 -2.94 -9.00
N LEU A 7 -15.66 -1.77 -8.52
CA LEU A 7 -15.37 -0.50 -9.19
C LEU A 7 -13.85 -0.31 -9.28
N LYS A 8 -13.37 -0.12 -10.49
CA LYS A 8 -11.97 0.16 -10.80
C LYS A 8 -11.79 1.66 -10.99
N ALA A 9 -11.77 2.39 -9.90
CA ALA A 9 -11.40 3.81 -9.96
C ALA A 9 -9.90 3.92 -9.66
N GLY A 10 -9.09 4.16 -10.69
CA GLY A 10 -7.64 4.30 -10.53
C GLY A 10 -7.22 5.50 -9.68
N ASP A 11 -8.11 6.47 -9.52
CA ASP A 11 -7.90 7.72 -8.76
C ASP A 11 -8.57 7.73 -7.39
N ALA A 12 -9.04 6.60 -6.90
CA ALA A 12 -9.79 6.59 -5.68
C ALA A 12 -8.92 6.31 -4.45
N ILE A 13 -9.37 6.86 -3.32
CA ILE A 13 -8.97 6.43 -2.00
C ILE A 13 -9.93 5.30 -1.61
N PHE A 14 -9.38 4.22 -1.08
CA PHE A 14 -10.14 3.06 -0.68
C PHE A 14 -10.00 2.81 0.81
N HIS A 15 -11.13 2.69 1.50
CA HIS A 15 -11.18 2.00 2.78
C HIS A 15 -11.24 0.51 2.51
N ILE A 16 -10.29 -0.23 3.04
CA ILE A 16 -10.13 -1.67 2.78
C ILE A 16 -10.21 -2.42 4.09
N MET A 17 -10.96 -3.52 4.11
CA MET A 17 -11.00 -4.47 5.21
C MET A 17 -10.63 -5.87 4.72
N CYS A 18 -9.70 -6.50 5.43
CA CYS A 18 -9.34 -7.91 5.26
C CYS A 18 -9.67 -8.66 6.55
N LYS A 19 -10.40 -9.77 6.47
CA LYS A 19 -10.76 -10.59 7.62
C LYS A 19 -10.33 -12.04 7.41
N SER A 20 -9.86 -12.69 8.48
CA SER A 20 -9.55 -14.11 8.46
C SER A 20 -10.82 -14.99 8.47
N ILE A 21 -10.66 -16.28 8.19
CA ILE A 21 -11.70 -17.28 8.49
C ILE A 21 -11.94 -17.31 10.00
N THR A 22 -13.16 -17.69 10.41
CA THR A 22 -13.66 -17.52 11.79
C THR A 22 -12.80 -18.21 12.85
N GLU A 23 -12.16 -19.32 12.50
CA GLU A 23 -11.41 -20.17 13.45
C GLU A 23 -9.90 -19.80 13.55
N VAL A 24 -9.47 -18.74 12.87
CA VAL A 24 -8.04 -18.41 12.77
C VAL A 24 -7.83 -16.91 12.93
N ASP A 25 -6.99 -16.52 13.87
CA ASP A 25 -6.50 -15.16 13.93
C ASP A 25 -5.65 -14.84 12.70
N LEU A 26 -5.90 -13.66 12.12
CA LEU A 26 -5.13 -13.17 10.99
C LEU A 26 -3.67 -12.92 11.41
N PHE A 27 -3.51 -12.42 12.63
CA PHE A 27 -2.21 -12.14 13.23
C PHE A 27 -2.16 -12.79 14.62
N ARG A 28 -1.33 -13.82 14.79
CA ARG A 28 -1.18 -14.55 16.06
C ARG A 28 -0.13 -13.93 16.98
N ASP A 29 0.79 -13.17 16.41
CA ASP A 29 1.84 -12.50 17.17
C ASP A 29 2.32 -11.21 16.49
N CYS A 30 3.18 -10.47 17.20
CA CYS A 30 3.77 -9.23 16.67
C CYS A 30 4.61 -9.46 15.40
N ALA A 31 5.21 -10.63 15.22
CA ALA A 31 6.00 -10.94 14.03
C ALA A 31 5.12 -11.05 12.79
N ASP A 32 3.88 -11.51 12.94
CA ASP A 32 2.90 -11.56 11.86
C ASP A 32 2.47 -10.16 11.42
N LYS A 33 2.15 -9.29 12.38
CA LYS A 33 1.81 -7.89 12.11
C LYS A 33 2.98 -7.14 11.47
N ASN A 34 4.20 -7.33 11.97
CA ASN A 34 5.42 -6.78 11.39
C ASN A 34 5.66 -7.29 9.96
N LYS A 35 5.39 -8.57 9.71
CA LYS A 35 5.46 -9.14 8.36
C LYS A 35 4.46 -8.48 7.43
N TYR A 36 3.24 -8.25 7.89
CA TYR A 36 2.22 -7.58 7.09
C TYR A 36 2.62 -6.14 6.76
N LEU A 37 3.14 -5.37 7.73
CA LEU A 37 3.67 -4.02 7.52
C LEU A 37 4.82 -4.01 6.50
N SER A 38 5.74 -4.98 6.57
CA SER A 38 6.81 -5.11 5.58
C SER A 38 6.28 -5.38 4.17
N LEU A 39 5.19 -6.13 4.04
CA LEU A 39 4.53 -6.37 2.77
C LEU A 39 3.79 -5.12 2.28
N LEU A 40 3.13 -4.38 3.16
CA LEU A 40 2.55 -3.07 2.81
C LEU A 40 3.62 -2.14 2.24
N LYS A 41 4.78 -2.00 2.89
CA LYS A 41 5.92 -1.21 2.37
C LYS A 41 6.38 -1.70 1.01
N LYS A 42 6.57 -3.00 0.85
CA LYS A 42 6.99 -3.60 -0.42
C LYS A 42 6.01 -3.28 -1.56
N TYR A 43 4.72 -3.49 -1.33
CA TYR A 43 3.71 -3.31 -2.36
C TYR A 43 3.34 -1.84 -2.60
N LYS A 44 3.51 -0.98 -1.58
CA LYS A 44 3.50 0.48 -1.74
C LYS A 44 4.49 0.93 -2.82
N ILE A 45 5.72 0.41 -2.80
CA ILE A 45 6.77 0.74 -3.78
C ILE A 45 6.44 0.10 -5.15
N ILE A 46 6.10 -1.20 -5.17
CA ILE A 46 5.83 -1.94 -6.42
C ILE A 46 4.71 -1.30 -7.24
N TYR A 47 3.69 -0.78 -6.58
CA TYR A 47 2.52 -0.20 -7.25
C TYR A 47 2.46 1.32 -7.14
N ASN A 48 3.44 1.96 -6.50
CA ASN A 48 3.45 3.41 -6.28
C ASN A 48 2.10 3.94 -5.77
N VAL A 49 1.54 3.24 -4.78
CA VAL A 49 0.33 3.66 -4.06
C VAL A 49 0.71 4.42 -2.80
N LYS A 50 -0.22 5.21 -2.23
CA LYS A 50 -0.02 5.83 -0.92
C LYS A 50 -0.88 5.12 0.11
N ILE A 51 -0.32 4.90 1.29
CA ILE A 51 -1.03 4.31 2.43
C ILE A 51 -1.24 5.41 3.44
N TYR A 52 -2.47 5.88 3.55
CA TYR A 52 -2.81 6.96 4.45
C TYR A 52 -2.96 6.49 5.90
N GLY A 53 -3.44 5.29 6.14
CA GLY A 53 -3.58 4.78 7.50
C GLY A 53 -3.81 3.27 7.54
N TYR A 54 -3.61 2.70 8.72
CA TYR A 54 -3.88 1.30 8.99
C TYR A 54 -4.19 1.03 10.46
N CYS A 55 -4.93 -0.06 10.71
CA CYS A 55 -5.04 -0.72 12.00
C CYS A 55 -5.07 -2.24 11.77
N LEU A 56 -4.17 -2.98 12.44
CA LEU A 56 -4.03 -4.43 12.33
C LEU A 56 -4.52 -5.08 13.62
N MET A 57 -5.79 -5.48 13.64
CA MET A 57 -6.41 -6.21 14.75
C MET A 57 -6.13 -7.72 14.62
N ASP A 58 -6.31 -8.52 15.65
CA ASP A 58 -5.91 -9.93 15.61
C ASP A 58 -6.62 -10.75 14.51
N ASN A 59 -7.89 -10.47 14.24
CA ASN A 59 -8.70 -11.21 13.27
C ASN A 59 -8.99 -10.45 11.96
N HIS A 60 -8.65 -9.16 11.89
CA HIS A 60 -8.87 -8.33 10.69
C HIS A 60 -7.87 -7.18 10.58
N ALA A 61 -7.81 -6.56 9.42
CA ALA A 61 -7.01 -5.39 9.14
C ALA A 61 -7.82 -4.33 8.40
N HIS A 62 -7.73 -3.09 8.83
CA HIS A 62 -8.23 -1.92 8.12
C HIS A 62 -7.08 -1.15 7.50
N LEU A 63 -7.26 -0.74 6.24
CA LEU A 63 -6.27 0.04 5.48
C LEU A 63 -6.98 1.18 4.77
N LEU A 64 -6.33 2.33 4.72
CA LEU A 64 -6.74 3.48 3.94
C LEU A 64 -5.70 3.72 2.85
N ILE A 65 -6.04 3.41 1.59
CA ILE A 65 -5.09 3.38 0.46
C ILE A 65 -5.56 4.27 -0.67
N TYR A 66 -4.71 5.20 -1.09
CA TYR A 66 -4.87 5.92 -2.34
C TYR A 66 -4.21 5.14 -3.48
N ALA A 67 -5.02 4.76 -4.46
CA ALA A 67 -4.57 3.89 -5.54
C ALA A 67 -3.55 4.54 -6.49
N ASN A 68 -3.59 5.88 -6.65
CA ASN A 68 -2.66 6.62 -7.48
C ASN A 68 -2.47 6.00 -8.88
N GLY A 69 -3.57 5.64 -9.54
CA GLY A 69 -3.60 5.00 -10.86
C GLY A 69 -3.40 3.48 -10.87
N ALA A 70 -3.15 2.84 -9.72
CA ALA A 70 -3.00 1.39 -9.65
C ALA A 70 -4.35 0.65 -9.59
N ASP A 71 -4.36 -0.59 -10.06
CA ASP A 71 -5.47 -1.51 -9.81
C ASP A 71 -5.37 -2.03 -8.35
N ILE A 72 -6.24 -1.52 -7.48
CA ILE A 72 -6.28 -1.89 -6.07
C ILE A 72 -6.45 -3.39 -5.85
N SER A 73 -7.12 -4.09 -6.78
CA SER A 73 -7.28 -5.53 -6.70
C SER A 73 -5.95 -6.27 -6.87
N LYS A 74 -5.06 -5.77 -7.72
CA LYS A 74 -3.70 -6.33 -7.88
C LYS A 74 -2.82 -6.03 -6.67
N VAL A 75 -2.93 -4.82 -6.11
CA VAL A 75 -2.20 -4.42 -4.90
C VAL A 75 -2.56 -5.35 -3.75
N MET A 76 -3.85 -5.46 -3.44
CA MET A 76 -4.33 -6.28 -2.31
C MET A 76 -4.15 -7.77 -2.54
N HIS A 77 -4.31 -8.26 -3.78
CA HIS A 77 -3.97 -9.64 -4.09
C HIS A 77 -2.50 -9.94 -3.79
N GLY A 78 -1.59 -9.06 -4.19
CA GLY A 78 -0.16 -9.21 -3.92
C GLY A 78 0.14 -9.28 -2.43
N ILE A 79 -0.39 -8.35 -1.63
CA ILE A 79 -0.21 -8.28 -0.18
C ILE A 79 -0.76 -9.54 0.48
N ASN A 80 -2.05 -9.83 0.27
CA ASN A 80 -2.76 -10.90 0.97
C ASN A 80 -2.24 -12.29 0.57
N PHE A 81 -1.93 -12.51 -0.71
CA PHE A 81 -1.33 -13.77 -1.17
C PHE A 81 0.05 -14.00 -0.55
N SER A 82 0.91 -12.98 -0.57
CA SER A 82 2.25 -13.09 0.03
C SER A 82 2.19 -13.33 1.52
N TYR A 83 1.22 -12.71 2.20
CA TYR A 83 1.02 -12.91 3.63
C TYR A 83 0.47 -14.31 3.95
N ALA A 84 -0.55 -14.78 3.22
CA ALA A 84 -1.10 -16.12 3.39
C ALA A 84 -0.03 -17.21 3.20
N MET A 85 0.83 -17.07 2.20
CA MET A 85 1.97 -17.99 1.99
C MET A 85 2.95 -17.99 3.17
N TYR A 86 3.29 -16.80 3.71
CA TYR A 86 4.13 -16.69 4.89
C TYR A 86 3.46 -17.34 6.11
N PHE A 87 2.20 -17.00 6.38
CA PHE A 87 1.44 -17.49 7.52
C PHE A 87 1.30 -19.02 7.50
N ASN A 88 0.85 -19.57 6.36
CA ASN A 88 0.69 -21.01 6.19
C ASN A 88 2.01 -21.77 6.37
N LYS A 89 3.13 -21.21 5.84
CA LYS A 89 4.46 -21.80 6.05
C LYS A 89 4.88 -21.74 7.52
N LYS A 90 4.72 -20.59 8.19
CA LYS A 90 5.11 -20.40 9.59
C LYS A 90 4.36 -21.34 10.52
N TYR A 91 3.06 -21.48 10.31
CA TYR A 91 2.17 -22.27 11.18
C TYR A 91 1.87 -23.67 10.65
N LYS A 92 2.59 -24.12 9.61
CA LYS A 92 2.42 -25.45 8.99
C LYS A 92 0.96 -25.75 8.62
N ARG A 93 0.24 -24.71 8.09
CA ARG A 93 -1.18 -24.81 7.69
C ARG A 93 -1.33 -24.99 6.19
N HIS A 94 -2.47 -25.56 5.80
CA HIS A 94 -2.96 -25.65 4.43
C HIS A 94 -4.33 -24.97 4.31
N GLY A 95 -4.69 -24.52 3.11
CA GLY A 95 -5.97 -23.89 2.82
C GLY A 95 -6.00 -22.36 2.99
N PRO A 96 -7.18 -21.76 2.84
CA PRO A 96 -7.34 -20.30 2.87
C PRO A 96 -7.08 -19.73 4.27
N LEU A 97 -6.51 -18.53 4.32
CA LEU A 97 -6.36 -17.74 5.53
C LEU A 97 -7.46 -16.68 5.63
N PHE A 98 -7.75 -16.02 4.51
CA PHE A 98 -8.77 -14.99 4.44
C PHE A 98 -10.14 -15.60 4.17
N LYS A 99 -11.17 -15.10 4.88
CA LYS A 99 -12.56 -15.56 4.75
C LYS A 99 -13.08 -15.35 3.32
N ASP A 100 -12.79 -14.17 2.76
CA ASP A 100 -13.17 -13.77 1.43
C ASP A 100 -12.08 -12.89 0.79
N ARG A 101 -12.36 -12.39 -0.43
CA ARG A 101 -11.60 -11.27 -0.94
C ARG A 101 -11.77 -10.09 0.00
N PHE A 102 -10.77 -9.19 0.06
CA PHE A 102 -10.90 -7.96 0.83
C PHE A 102 -12.20 -7.21 0.46
N LYS A 103 -12.83 -6.56 1.43
CA LYS A 103 -13.89 -5.58 1.19
C LYS A 103 -13.26 -4.23 0.90
N SER A 104 -13.90 -3.40 0.08
CA SER A 104 -13.42 -2.06 -0.22
C SER A 104 -14.58 -1.11 -0.48
N LEU A 105 -14.53 0.06 0.15
CA LEU A 105 -15.39 1.21 -0.12
C LEU A 105 -14.53 2.33 -0.70
N ILE A 106 -15.11 3.05 -1.66
CA ILE A 106 -14.48 4.27 -2.20
C ILE A 106 -14.78 5.40 -1.22
N VAL A 107 -13.72 6.11 -0.85
CA VAL A 107 -13.82 7.33 -0.03
C VAL A 107 -13.97 8.49 -1.00
N ASP A 108 -15.16 9.06 -1.08
CA ASP A 108 -15.61 9.93 -2.17
C ASP A 108 -15.47 11.43 -1.86
N ASN A 109 -15.28 11.82 -0.60
CA ASN A 109 -15.12 13.21 -0.21
C ASN A 109 -14.22 13.38 1.02
N ASP A 110 -13.78 14.62 1.29
CA ASP A 110 -12.85 14.93 2.36
C ASP A 110 -13.47 14.75 3.76
N ASN A 111 -14.77 14.96 3.93
CA ASN A 111 -15.43 14.70 5.21
C ASN A 111 -15.47 13.21 5.51
N TYR A 112 -15.84 12.39 4.53
CA TYR A 112 -15.82 10.94 4.68
C TYR A 112 -14.39 10.42 4.88
N LEU A 113 -13.38 11.02 4.22
CA LEU A 113 -11.98 10.68 4.46
C LEU A 113 -11.54 10.95 5.90
N ARG A 114 -11.95 12.10 6.48
CA ARG A 114 -11.71 12.40 7.91
C ARG A 114 -12.35 11.32 8.78
N THR A 115 -13.64 11.05 8.58
CA THR A 115 -14.41 10.06 9.34
C THR A 115 -13.78 8.68 9.27
N VAL A 116 -13.46 8.18 8.08
CA VAL A 116 -12.82 6.86 7.90
C VAL A 116 -11.45 6.80 8.56
N SER A 117 -10.65 7.87 8.49
CA SER A 117 -9.34 7.89 9.14
C SER A 117 -9.45 7.78 10.67
N LEU A 118 -10.41 8.51 11.27
CA LEU A 118 -10.70 8.44 12.70
C LEU A 118 -11.24 7.06 13.09
N TYR A 119 -12.17 6.50 12.31
CA TYR A 119 -12.70 5.15 12.51
C TYR A 119 -11.59 4.09 12.54
N ILE A 120 -10.70 4.09 11.54
CA ILE A 120 -9.59 3.13 11.48
C ILE A 120 -8.70 3.26 12.72
N HIS A 121 -8.44 4.48 13.17
CA HIS A 121 -7.58 4.74 14.31
C HIS A 121 -8.26 4.51 15.66
N ASN A 122 -9.59 4.45 15.70
CA ASN A 122 -10.35 4.17 16.91
C ASN A 122 -10.60 2.66 17.13
N ASN A 123 -10.33 1.80 16.15
CA ASN A 123 -10.48 0.35 16.28
C ASN A 123 -9.79 -0.26 17.53
N PRO A 124 -8.59 0.22 17.98
CA PRO A 124 -7.96 -0.33 19.17
C PRO A 124 -8.78 -0.18 20.45
N THR A 125 -9.76 0.73 20.50
CA THR A 125 -10.65 0.87 21.69
C THR A 125 -11.50 -0.37 21.95
N ASP A 126 -11.67 -1.25 20.94
CA ASP A 126 -12.34 -2.54 21.11
C ASP A 126 -11.45 -3.57 21.83
N ILE A 127 -10.16 -3.28 22.03
CA ILE A 127 -9.22 -4.08 22.83
C ILE A 127 -9.18 -3.46 24.24
N GLY A 128 -9.62 -4.22 25.25
CA GLY A 128 -9.84 -3.68 26.60
C GLY A 128 -8.68 -2.85 27.18
N GLU A 129 -7.43 -3.27 26.96
CA GLU A 129 -6.25 -2.56 27.46
C GLU A 129 -5.98 -1.22 26.74
N PHE A 130 -6.49 -1.03 25.51
CA PHE A 130 -6.32 0.19 24.70
C PHE A 130 -7.59 1.05 24.63
N LYS A 131 -8.62 0.71 25.40
CA LYS A 131 -9.91 1.41 25.38
C LYS A 131 -9.77 2.92 25.60
N ASP A 132 -8.94 3.32 26.54
CA ASP A 132 -8.74 4.72 26.92
C ASP A 132 -7.43 5.31 26.33
N CYS A 133 -6.62 4.50 25.66
CA CYS A 133 -5.32 4.90 25.09
C CYS A 133 -5.04 4.22 23.74
N PRO A 134 -5.92 4.38 22.72
CA PRO A 134 -5.79 3.71 21.43
C PRO A 134 -4.50 4.06 20.69
N GLU A 135 -3.88 5.19 21.00
CA GLU A 135 -2.60 5.62 20.45
C GLU A 135 -1.40 4.77 20.89
N GLU A 136 -1.51 4.08 22.02
CA GLU A 136 -0.47 3.18 22.52
C GLU A 136 -0.44 1.85 21.74
N TYR A 137 -1.53 1.52 21.03
CA TYR A 137 -1.56 0.31 20.21
C TYR A 137 -0.54 0.36 19.09
N ALA A 138 0.49 -0.48 19.20
CA ALA A 138 1.66 -0.45 18.32
C ALA A 138 1.34 -0.71 16.84
N PHE A 139 0.27 -1.42 16.53
CA PHE A 139 -0.12 -1.84 15.18
C PHE A 139 -1.27 -1.02 14.58
N SER A 140 -1.45 0.21 15.09
CA SER A 140 -2.23 1.28 14.48
C SER A 140 -1.32 2.42 14.05
N SER A 141 -1.64 3.08 12.94
CA SER A 141 -0.93 4.30 12.51
C SER A 141 -1.28 5.54 13.33
N LEU A 142 -2.20 5.47 14.31
CA LEU A 142 -2.60 6.59 15.15
C LEU A 142 -1.41 7.27 15.85
N GLY A 143 -0.54 6.48 16.51
CA GLY A 143 0.62 7.03 17.21
C GLY A 143 1.60 7.80 16.30
N ILE A 144 1.65 7.44 14.98
CA ILE A 144 2.42 8.18 13.97
C ILE A 144 1.74 9.51 13.64
N TYR A 145 0.42 9.50 13.44
CA TYR A 145 -0.39 10.68 13.14
C TYR A 145 -0.23 11.77 14.20
N ILE A 146 -0.35 11.41 15.46
CA ILE A 146 -0.25 12.37 16.58
C ILE A 146 1.19 12.68 17.01
N GLY A 147 2.18 12.00 16.42
CA GLY A 147 3.59 12.25 16.65
C GLY A 147 4.18 11.61 17.91
N LYS A 148 3.46 10.69 18.57
CA LYS A 148 3.94 9.89 19.68
C LYS A 148 4.94 8.80 19.26
N ARG A 149 4.87 8.35 17.99
CA ARG A 149 5.71 7.29 17.45
C ARG A 149 6.22 7.62 16.07
N LYS A 150 7.45 7.20 15.74
CA LYS A 150 8.02 7.27 14.40
C LYS A 150 7.49 6.11 13.54
N ASP A 151 7.32 6.35 12.24
CA ASP A 151 7.02 5.27 11.29
C ASP A 151 8.27 4.44 10.99
N ALA A 152 8.50 3.40 11.78
CA ALA A 152 9.66 2.52 11.64
C ALA A 152 9.69 1.76 10.30
N PHE A 153 8.54 1.54 9.67
CA PHE A 153 8.44 0.85 8.39
C PHE A 153 8.41 1.81 7.19
N GLY A 154 8.18 3.11 7.40
CA GLY A 154 8.00 4.09 6.33
C GLY A 154 6.80 3.77 5.44
N VAL A 155 5.71 3.31 6.04
CA VAL A 155 4.50 2.89 5.34
C VAL A 155 3.54 4.04 5.13
N VAL A 156 3.40 4.94 6.12
CA VAL A 156 2.30 5.90 6.22
C VAL A 156 2.60 7.21 5.48
N ASP A 157 1.69 7.65 4.64
CA ASP A 157 1.69 8.94 3.95
C ASP A 157 0.62 9.85 4.57
N TYR A 158 0.82 10.33 5.78
CA TYR A 158 -0.21 11.03 6.56
C TYR A 158 -0.44 12.49 6.15
N ASP A 159 0.47 13.13 5.44
CA ASP A 159 0.47 14.58 5.22
C ASP A 159 -0.84 15.08 4.60
N PHE A 160 -1.35 14.37 3.60
CA PHE A 160 -2.58 14.72 2.93
C PHE A 160 -3.79 14.68 3.89
N VAL A 161 -3.96 13.59 4.65
CA VAL A 161 -5.07 13.47 5.60
C VAL A 161 -4.92 14.51 6.72
N MET A 162 -3.71 14.72 7.22
CA MET A 162 -3.44 15.71 8.26
C MET A 162 -3.74 17.15 7.79
N SER A 163 -3.53 17.47 6.51
CA SER A 163 -3.87 18.78 5.96
C SER A 163 -5.37 19.11 6.05
N LEU A 164 -6.23 18.10 6.15
CA LEU A 164 -7.67 18.28 6.33
C LEU A 164 -8.04 18.69 7.76
N PHE A 165 -7.15 18.55 8.73
CA PHE A 165 -7.36 18.87 10.14
C PHE A 165 -6.69 20.19 10.56
N GLY A 166 -5.88 20.80 9.74
CA GLY A 166 -5.27 22.09 10.02
C GLY A 166 -4.14 22.48 9.09
N ASN A 167 -3.85 23.79 9.02
CA ASN A 167 -2.90 24.38 8.10
C ASN A 167 -1.42 24.13 8.49
N ASN A 168 -1.14 23.70 9.70
CA ASN A 168 0.17 23.25 10.12
C ASN A 168 0.07 21.97 10.94
N LEU A 169 1.14 21.16 10.88
CA LEU A 169 1.15 19.83 11.46
C LEU A 169 0.85 19.81 12.97
N LYS A 170 1.31 20.81 13.74
CA LYS A 170 1.07 20.87 15.20
C LYS A 170 -0.40 21.07 15.50
N LYS A 171 -1.06 22.02 14.83
CA LYS A 171 -2.51 22.28 15.00
C LYS A 171 -3.32 21.09 14.47
N ALA A 172 -2.94 20.52 13.32
CA ALA A 172 -3.60 19.36 12.75
C ALA A 172 -3.57 18.16 13.72
N ARG A 173 -2.43 17.89 14.37
CA ARG A 173 -2.30 16.83 15.38
C ARG A 173 -3.20 17.08 16.60
N GLN A 174 -3.27 18.33 17.10
CA GLN A 174 -4.15 18.68 18.21
C GLN A 174 -5.61 18.47 17.82
N SER A 175 -6.05 18.96 16.66
CA SER A 175 -7.42 18.75 16.15
C SER A 175 -7.73 17.27 15.98
N TYR A 176 -6.79 16.50 15.43
CA TYR A 176 -6.95 15.05 15.24
C TYR A 176 -7.14 14.32 16.57
N CYS A 177 -6.31 14.61 17.58
CA CYS A 177 -6.48 14.06 18.93
C CYS A 177 -7.84 14.39 19.55
N SER A 178 -8.28 15.65 19.43
CA SER A 178 -9.60 16.06 19.95
C SER A 178 -10.73 15.30 19.26
N CYS A 179 -10.63 15.06 17.95
CA CYS A 179 -11.61 14.27 17.21
C CYS A 179 -11.63 12.80 17.66
N ILE A 180 -10.46 12.17 17.84
CA ILE A 180 -10.37 10.78 18.33
C ILE A 180 -11.04 10.62 19.69
N LEU A 181 -10.78 11.54 20.63
CA LEU A 181 -11.39 11.51 21.97
C LEU A 181 -12.90 11.79 21.95
N GLY A 182 -13.39 12.54 20.94
CA GLY A 182 -14.81 12.82 20.75
C GLY A 182 -15.59 11.74 19.99
N CYS A 183 -14.90 10.78 19.38
CA CYS A 183 -15.53 9.71 18.60
C CYS A 183 -15.98 8.53 19.48
N THR A 184 -16.82 8.79 20.50
CA THR A 184 -17.33 7.75 21.41
C THR A 184 -18.69 7.18 20.98
N ASP A 185 -19.37 7.78 19.99
CA ASP A 185 -20.71 7.38 19.57
C ASP A 185 -20.72 6.20 18.60
N GLU A 186 -21.52 5.17 18.91
CA GLU A 186 -21.74 3.98 18.07
C GLU A 186 -22.30 4.33 16.66
N LYS A 187 -22.97 5.47 16.52
CA LYS A 187 -23.51 5.96 15.24
C LYS A 187 -22.48 6.07 14.11
N TRP A 188 -21.21 6.37 14.45
CA TRP A 188 -20.14 6.44 13.46
C TRP A 188 -19.75 5.07 12.89
N LYS A 189 -19.96 4.00 13.68
CA LYS A 189 -19.67 2.63 13.24
C LYS A 189 -20.69 2.18 12.19
N GLU A 190 -21.96 2.57 12.34
CA GLU A 190 -23.04 2.21 11.40
C GLU A 190 -22.89 2.90 10.02
N GLU A 191 -22.45 4.18 10.00
CA GLU A 191 -22.23 4.93 8.74
C GLU A 191 -21.05 4.42 7.90
N ILE A 192 -20.12 3.68 8.53
CA ILE A 192 -18.89 3.15 7.87
C ILE A 192 -19.02 1.65 7.59
N GLU A 193 -20.09 0.99 8.02
CA GLU A 193 -20.32 -0.41 7.69
C GLU A 193 -20.42 -0.59 6.18
N PHE A 194 -19.72 -1.66 5.70
CA PHE A 194 -19.57 -1.98 4.29
C PHE A 194 -20.90 -2.38 3.65
N GLU A 195 -21.80 -1.43 3.45
CA GLU A 195 -22.97 -1.58 2.59
C GLU A 195 -22.60 -1.31 1.12
N ASP A 196 -23.26 -2.06 0.22
CA ASP A 196 -22.99 -2.04 -1.23
C ASP A 196 -23.57 -0.78 -1.89
N GLU A 197 -23.01 0.40 -1.71
CA GLU A 197 -23.42 1.60 -2.44
C GLU A 197 -22.45 1.96 -3.57
N THR A 198 -23.05 2.31 -4.71
CA THR A 198 -22.37 2.77 -5.91
C THR A 198 -22.42 4.29 -5.95
N THR A 199 -21.28 4.94 -5.74
CA THR A 199 -21.13 6.38 -5.95
C THR A 199 -20.00 6.67 -6.93
N ASP A 200 -20.27 7.57 -7.88
CA ASP A 200 -19.30 8.09 -8.84
C ASP A 200 -18.58 9.29 -8.20
N TYR A 201 -17.33 9.10 -7.82
CA TYR A 201 -16.48 10.17 -7.29
C TYR A 201 -15.68 10.84 -8.40
N LYS A 202 -15.77 12.16 -8.49
CA LYS A 202 -14.86 13.00 -9.30
C LYS A 202 -13.85 13.67 -8.40
N SER A 203 -12.62 13.16 -8.37
CA SER A 203 -11.52 13.80 -7.68
C SER A 203 -10.89 14.89 -8.55
N GLU A 204 -10.67 16.09 -7.98
CA GLU A 204 -9.92 17.18 -8.63
C GLU A 204 -8.38 16.96 -8.54
N ARG A 205 -7.94 15.82 -8.01
CA ARG A 205 -6.51 15.52 -7.81
C ARG A 205 -5.87 15.08 -9.12
N LYS A 206 -4.64 15.55 -9.37
CA LYS A 206 -3.82 15.04 -10.48
C LYS A 206 -3.50 13.57 -10.25
N ILE A 207 -4.03 12.71 -11.11
CA ILE A 207 -3.78 11.27 -11.11
C ILE A 207 -2.45 11.02 -11.82
N LEU A 208 -1.65 10.11 -11.28
CA LEU A 208 -0.53 9.55 -12.03
C LEU A 208 -1.07 8.67 -13.16
N LEU A 209 -1.12 9.19 -14.38
CA LEU A 209 -1.43 8.41 -15.56
C LEU A 209 -0.26 7.45 -15.81
N ARG A 210 -0.51 6.16 -15.66
CA ARG A 210 0.50 5.10 -15.79
C ARG A 210 0.69 4.67 -17.26
N ASN A 211 0.90 5.63 -18.14
CA ASN A 211 1.05 5.45 -19.58
C ASN A 211 2.48 5.66 -20.07
N PHE A 212 3.45 5.72 -19.18
CA PHE A 212 4.85 5.85 -19.52
C PHE A 212 5.33 4.70 -20.42
N LYS A 213 6.20 5.02 -21.36
CA LYS A 213 6.78 4.03 -22.28
C LYS A 213 7.90 3.26 -21.59
N SER A 214 7.98 1.98 -21.88
CA SER A 214 9.06 1.13 -21.36
C SER A 214 10.46 1.60 -21.81
N ASP A 215 10.56 2.19 -22.99
CA ASP A 215 11.81 2.70 -23.56
C ASP A 215 12.34 3.89 -22.77
N ASP A 216 11.45 4.77 -22.28
CA ASP A 216 11.81 5.92 -21.45
C ASP A 216 12.41 5.46 -20.11
N ILE A 217 11.82 4.40 -19.50
CA ILE A 217 12.36 3.81 -18.27
C ILE A 217 13.73 3.16 -18.52
N ILE A 218 13.88 2.43 -19.63
CA ILE A 218 15.15 1.82 -19.99
C ILE A 218 16.21 2.89 -20.21
N GLN A 219 15.88 3.95 -20.94
CA GLN A 219 16.79 5.08 -21.21
C GLN A 219 17.17 5.81 -19.90
N PHE A 220 16.22 6.11 -19.05
CA PHE A 220 16.46 6.76 -17.75
C PHE A 220 17.44 5.95 -16.88
N ILE A 221 17.17 4.66 -16.71
CA ILE A 221 18.04 3.81 -15.88
C ILE A 221 19.42 3.64 -16.54
N ALA A 222 19.48 3.50 -17.87
CA ALA A 222 20.75 3.40 -18.58
C ALA A 222 21.61 4.67 -18.36
N SER A 223 21.02 5.85 -18.50
CA SER A 223 21.69 7.13 -18.24
C SER A 223 22.13 7.26 -16.78
N LYS A 224 21.23 6.98 -15.81
CA LYS A 224 21.53 7.06 -14.38
C LYS A 224 22.64 6.11 -13.92
N MET A 225 22.76 4.97 -14.59
CA MET A 225 23.76 3.93 -14.28
C MET A 225 25.03 4.02 -15.14
N GLY A 226 25.10 4.96 -16.07
CA GLY A 226 26.24 5.13 -16.99
C GLY A 226 26.49 3.92 -17.89
N ILE A 227 25.43 3.26 -18.37
CA ILE A 227 25.51 2.05 -19.20
C ILE A 227 24.73 2.23 -20.51
N SER A 228 25.12 1.49 -21.55
CA SER A 228 24.33 1.44 -22.77
C SER A 228 23.02 0.69 -22.53
N LYS A 229 21.89 1.22 -23.07
CA LYS A 229 20.56 0.58 -22.96
C LYS A 229 20.54 -0.84 -23.55
N ILE A 230 21.35 -1.12 -24.56
CA ILE A 230 21.47 -2.46 -25.17
C ILE A 230 21.90 -3.50 -24.13
N LEU A 231 22.75 -3.13 -23.18
CA LEU A 231 23.22 -4.04 -22.14
C LEU A 231 22.09 -4.53 -21.23
N LEU A 232 21.03 -3.74 -21.04
CA LEU A 232 19.87 -4.14 -20.22
C LEU A 232 19.10 -5.34 -20.81
N HIS A 233 19.21 -5.57 -22.11
CA HIS A 233 18.62 -6.72 -22.81
C HIS A 233 19.53 -7.94 -22.84
N MET A 234 20.81 -7.84 -22.43
CA MET A 234 21.77 -8.96 -22.48
C MET A 234 21.51 -9.99 -21.40
N LYS A 235 21.61 -11.29 -21.77
CA LYS A 235 21.55 -12.42 -20.83
C LYS A 235 22.79 -12.47 -19.93
N HIS A 236 22.60 -13.05 -18.74
CA HIS A 236 23.66 -13.56 -17.85
C HIS A 236 24.73 -12.55 -17.36
N ASN A 237 24.47 -11.25 -17.44
CA ASN A 237 25.39 -10.25 -16.91
C ASN A 237 25.08 -9.94 -15.42
N ARG A 238 25.93 -10.46 -14.52
CA ARG A 238 25.78 -10.24 -13.06
C ARG A 238 25.93 -8.76 -12.67
N LYS A 239 26.73 -7.99 -13.38
CA LYS A 239 26.95 -6.55 -13.14
C LYS A 239 25.68 -5.73 -13.38
N LEU A 240 24.76 -6.21 -14.22
CA LEU A 240 23.52 -5.50 -14.58
C LEU A 240 22.30 -5.89 -13.72
N VAL A 241 22.46 -6.72 -12.71
CA VAL A 241 21.34 -7.16 -11.87
C VAL A 241 20.66 -5.98 -11.20
N LYS A 242 21.42 -5.02 -10.66
CA LYS A 242 20.86 -3.82 -10.00
C LYS A 242 20.08 -2.95 -11.01
N SER A 243 20.65 -2.66 -12.16
CA SER A 243 20.01 -1.84 -13.21
C SER A 243 18.72 -2.49 -13.72
N ARG A 244 18.76 -3.79 -14.03
CA ARG A 244 17.57 -4.54 -14.46
C ARG A 244 16.50 -4.63 -13.36
N ALA A 245 16.91 -4.71 -12.10
CA ALA A 245 16.00 -4.72 -10.97
C ALA A 245 15.25 -3.40 -10.85
N LEU A 246 15.93 -2.27 -10.99
CA LEU A 246 15.31 -0.94 -11.00
C LEU A 246 14.36 -0.75 -12.18
N VAL A 247 14.76 -1.17 -13.40
CA VAL A 247 13.88 -1.16 -14.59
C VAL A 247 12.60 -1.94 -14.32
N VAL A 248 12.69 -3.15 -13.76
CA VAL A 248 11.51 -3.97 -13.44
C VAL A 248 10.58 -3.28 -12.44
N VAL A 249 11.13 -2.65 -11.38
CA VAL A 249 10.29 -1.93 -10.40
C VAL A 249 9.61 -0.73 -11.05
N LEU A 250 10.34 0.11 -11.80
CA LEU A 250 9.75 1.28 -12.46
C LEU A 250 8.66 0.88 -13.46
N MET A 251 8.87 -0.16 -14.27
CA MET A 251 7.86 -0.66 -15.19
C MET A 251 6.59 -1.14 -14.47
N ARG A 252 6.73 -1.75 -13.30
CA ARG A 252 5.57 -2.16 -12.49
C ARG A 252 4.86 -0.98 -11.84
N SER A 253 5.61 -0.01 -11.32
CA SER A 253 5.08 1.14 -10.61
C SER A 253 4.49 2.23 -11.52
N LEU A 254 4.97 2.34 -12.76
CA LEU A 254 4.64 3.48 -13.63
C LEU A 254 3.91 3.09 -14.93
N CYS A 255 3.97 1.82 -15.36
CA CYS A 255 3.32 1.35 -16.59
C CYS A 255 2.21 0.33 -16.35
N ASN A 256 1.91 -0.07 -15.12
CA ASN A 256 0.97 -1.16 -14.79
C ASN A 256 1.29 -2.51 -15.46
N PHE A 257 2.52 -2.74 -15.91
CA PHE A 257 2.92 -3.95 -16.63
C PHE A 257 2.85 -5.19 -15.74
N LYS A 258 2.36 -6.29 -16.31
CA LYS A 258 2.45 -7.61 -15.71
C LYS A 258 3.87 -8.17 -15.89
N SER A 259 4.20 -9.22 -15.14
CA SER A 259 5.51 -9.90 -15.30
C SER A 259 5.72 -10.45 -16.71
N SER A 260 4.65 -10.89 -17.41
CA SER A 260 4.69 -11.32 -18.81
C SER A 260 5.14 -10.19 -19.75
N ASP A 261 4.58 -9.00 -19.56
CA ASP A 261 4.86 -7.84 -20.42
C ASP A 261 6.33 -7.42 -20.28
N ILE A 262 6.82 -7.39 -19.03
CA ILE A 262 8.23 -7.10 -18.73
C ILE A 262 9.16 -8.17 -19.30
N CYS A 263 8.75 -9.45 -19.28
CA CYS A 263 9.51 -10.53 -19.92
C CYS A 263 9.64 -10.31 -21.43
N SER A 264 8.56 -9.89 -22.09
CA SER A 264 8.55 -9.60 -23.52
C SER A 264 9.45 -8.41 -23.88
N ILE A 265 9.42 -7.34 -23.06
CA ILE A 265 10.21 -6.12 -23.28
C ILE A 265 11.71 -6.36 -23.07
N LEU A 266 12.08 -6.94 -21.93
CA LEU A 266 13.50 -7.17 -21.62
C LEU A 266 14.10 -8.33 -22.40
N GLY A 267 13.26 -9.22 -22.94
CA GLY A 267 13.68 -10.43 -23.64
C GLY A 267 14.45 -11.41 -22.75
N ASN A 268 14.43 -12.68 -23.12
CA ASN A 268 15.29 -13.72 -22.51
C ASN A 268 15.24 -13.81 -20.95
N ILE A 269 14.12 -13.48 -20.34
CA ILE A 269 13.91 -13.49 -18.89
C ILE A 269 12.60 -14.20 -18.57
N THR A 270 12.58 -15.01 -17.51
CA THR A 270 11.37 -15.70 -17.04
C THR A 270 10.59 -14.85 -16.04
N GLN A 271 9.29 -15.13 -15.87
CA GLN A 271 8.46 -14.46 -14.86
C GLN A 271 9.00 -14.64 -13.43
N ALA A 272 9.54 -15.83 -13.13
CA ALA A 272 10.19 -16.09 -11.83
C ALA A 272 11.41 -15.18 -11.62
N ARG A 273 12.22 -14.99 -12.67
CA ARG A 273 13.36 -14.08 -12.62
C ARG A 273 12.92 -12.61 -12.50
N THR A 274 11.87 -12.21 -13.22
CA THR A 274 11.27 -10.87 -13.11
C THR A 274 10.78 -10.59 -11.69
N SER A 275 10.10 -11.54 -11.06
CA SER A 275 9.66 -11.44 -9.66
C SER A 275 10.85 -11.28 -8.69
N LYS A 276 11.93 -12.05 -8.90
CA LYS A 276 13.15 -11.92 -8.10
C LYS A 276 13.84 -10.57 -8.31
N LEU A 277 13.93 -10.08 -9.54
CA LEU A 277 14.47 -8.74 -9.83
C LEU A 277 13.60 -7.64 -9.21
N CYS A 278 12.28 -7.77 -9.24
CA CYS A 278 11.39 -6.83 -8.58
C CYS A 278 11.68 -6.74 -7.08
N THR A 279 11.88 -7.87 -6.39
CA THR A 279 12.27 -7.87 -4.97
C THR A 279 13.62 -7.17 -4.77
N ILE A 280 14.64 -7.52 -5.57
CA ILE A 280 15.96 -6.86 -5.48
C ILE A 280 15.83 -5.34 -5.70
N GLY A 281 15.02 -4.90 -6.68
CA GLY A 281 14.81 -3.47 -6.95
C GLY A 281 14.13 -2.73 -5.81
N VAL A 282 13.15 -3.35 -5.16
CA VAL A 282 12.51 -2.80 -3.95
C VAL A 282 13.53 -2.70 -2.80
N ASP A 283 14.32 -3.75 -2.60
CA ASP A 283 15.36 -3.76 -1.55
C ASP A 283 16.40 -2.65 -1.81
N LEU A 284 16.79 -2.41 -3.07
CA LEU A 284 17.69 -1.30 -3.44
C LEU A 284 17.09 0.08 -3.13
N ILE A 285 15.80 0.29 -3.43
CA ILE A 285 15.09 1.55 -3.15
C ILE A 285 15.00 1.80 -1.65
N ILE A 286 14.82 0.75 -0.85
CA ILE A 286 14.72 0.86 0.61
C ILE A 286 16.08 1.07 1.25
N SER A 287 17.13 0.38 0.78
CA SER A 287 18.41 0.29 1.47
C SER A 287 19.49 1.27 0.96
N GLU A 288 19.41 1.71 -0.30
CA GLU A 288 20.40 2.59 -0.90
C GLU A 288 19.82 4.00 -1.12
N LYS A 289 20.24 4.98 -0.33
CA LYS A 289 19.78 6.38 -0.35
C LYS A 289 19.75 7.00 -1.76
N LYS A 290 20.69 6.62 -2.63
CA LYS A 290 20.77 7.11 -4.02
C LYS A 290 19.61 6.69 -4.92
N TYR A 291 18.82 5.69 -4.50
CA TYR A 291 17.66 5.19 -5.25
C TYR A 291 16.32 5.47 -4.53
N GLU A 292 16.37 6.05 -3.32
CA GLU A 292 15.18 6.29 -2.50
C GLU A 292 14.08 7.06 -3.24
N ASN A 293 14.45 8.07 -4.03
CA ASN A 293 13.49 8.89 -4.81
C ASN A 293 13.48 8.57 -6.31
N ILE A 294 13.99 7.41 -6.75
CA ILE A 294 14.17 7.12 -8.18
C ILE A 294 12.87 7.16 -8.99
N ILE A 295 11.73 6.84 -8.38
CA ILE A 295 10.40 6.93 -9.00
C ILE A 295 10.01 8.39 -9.20
N GLY A 296 10.20 9.24 -8.18
CA GLY A 296 9.94 10.68 -8.25
C GLY A 296 10.81 11.36 -9.32
N GLU A 297 12.11 11.08 -9.31
CA GLU A 297 13.05 11.61 -10.31
C GLU A 297 12.66 11.23 -11.74
N PHE A 298 12.18 10.01 -11.96
CA PHE A 298 11.69 9.60 -13.27
C PHE A 298 10.45 10.42 -13.67
N ILE A 299 9.48 10.55 -12.78
CA ILE A 299 8.26 11.32 -13.04
C ILE A 299 8.59 12.78 -13.37
N GLU A 300 9.48 13.42 -12.61
CA GLU A 300 9.91 14.80 -12.86
C GLU A 300 10.58 15.01 -14.23
N ASN A 301 11.28 13.98 -14.75
CA ASN A 301 11.98 14.09 -16.03
C ASN A 301 11.10 13.76 -17.26
N TYR A 302 9.97 13.04 -17.05
CA TYR A 302 9.17 12.50 -18.17
C TYR A 302 7.66 12.82 -18.09
N SER A 303 7.21 13.68 -17.12
CA SER A 303 5.81 14.14 -16.98
C SER A 303 5.51 15.43 -17.69
#